data_d15bc19e15a7ba143185d97adadf9e43
#
_entry.id   d15bc19e15a7ba143185d97adadf9e43
#
_cell.length_a   1.000
_cell.length_b   1.000
_cell.length_c   1.000
_cell.angle_alpha   90.00
_cell.angle_beta   90.00
_cell.angle_gamma   90.00
#
_symmetry.space_group_name_H-M   'P 1'
#
loop_
_entity.id
_entity.type
_entity.pdbx_description
1 polymer ?
#
loop_
_entity_poly.entity_id
_entity_poly.type
_entity_poly.pdbx_seq_one_letter_code
_entity_poly.pdbx_strand_id
1 'polypeptide(L)'
;TRDMFVKFFEKELPELTIFTNDNIEKANDSITPFLESGENTILILPNRFYGIDLPEDKCRRIIMYNLPLYSNLQEKFFWNALGANSRFKEKIGIRIVQAVGRCTRKKNDFASILLFDKELIAWLQDIRNSETLPSQLQIELEIANSNILTDSNKLLEQLNAFENETESRQQLNEYISENIETFTRKDDEINTILAECASKE
;
A
#
# COMPACT_ATOMS: atom_id res chain seq x y z
N THR A 1 -11.87 3.43 14.57
CA THR A 1 -10.44 3.50 14.18
C THR A 1 -10.02 4.92 13.82
N ARG A 2 -10.71 5.62 12.85
CA ARG A 2 -10.39 7.01 12.47
C ARG A 2 -10.32 7.94 13.69
N ASP A 3 -11.40 7.99 14.46
CA ASP A 3 -11.50 8.90 15.61
C ASP A 3 -10.48 8.57 16.72
N MET A 4 -10.04 7.32 16.79
CA MET A 4 -8.95 6.92 17.68
C MET A 4 -7.63 7.55 17.23
N PHE A 5 -7.31 7.51 15.94
CA PHE A 5 -6.10 8.13 15.42
C PHE A 5 -6.14 9.65 15.52
N VAL A 6 -7.28 10.28 15.19
CA VAL A 6 -7.45 11.72 15.34
C VAL A 6 -7.16 12.15 16.78
N LYS A 7 -7.81 11.53 17.75
CA LYS A 7 -7.60 11.83 19.18
C LYS A 7 -6.16 11.55 19.64
N PHE A 8 -5.54 10.50 19.12
CA PHE A 8 -4.16 10.18 19.43
C PHE A 8 -3.22 11.28 18.93
N PHE A 9 -3.32 11.66 17.66
CA PHE A 9 -2.46 12.69 17.08
C PHE A 9 -2.71 14.08 17.68
N GLU A 10 -3.96 14.45 17.93
CA GLU A 10 -4.29 15.71 18.62
C GLU A 10 -3.66 15.81 20.01
N LYS A 11 -3.56 14.67 20.72
CA LYS A 11 -2.99 14.63 22.06
C LYS A 11 -1.46 14.57 22.06
N GLU A 12 -0.89 13.68 21.25
CA GLU A 12 0.56 13.37 21.31
C GLU A 12 1.39 14.28 20.38
N LEU A 13 0.81 14.83 19.32
CA LEU A 13 1.45 15.66 18.32
C LEU A 13 0.55 16.86 17.95
N PRO A 14 0.32 17.78 18.90
CA PRO A 14 -0.60 18.90 18.72
C PRO A 14 -0.19 19.88 17.62
N GLU A 15 1.06 19.85 17.16
CA GLU A 15 1.59 20.65 16.06
C GLU A 15 1.16 20.10 14.67
N LEU A 16 0.65 18.88 14.61
CA LEU A 16 0.19 18.31 13.34
C LEU A 16 -1.17 18.85 12.91
N THR A 17 -1.26 19.24 11.66
CA THR A 17 -2.53 19.52 11.02
C THR A 17 -3.14 18.23 10.48
N ILE A 18 -4.34 17.88 10.97
CA ILE A 18 -5.01 16.61 10.63
C ILE A 18 -6.11 16.88 9.61
N PHE A 19 -6.02 16.20 8.47
CA PHE A 19 -7.08 16.15 7.47
C PHE A 19 -7.77 14.79 7.49
N THR A 20 -9.07 14.79 7.30
CA THR A 20 -9.92 13.59 7.27
C THR A 20 -10.84 13.61 6.06
N ASN A 21 -11.61 12.54 5.84
CA ASN A 21 -12.67 12.54 4.83
C ASN A 21 -13.64 13.73 4.96
N ASP A 22 -13.97 14.13 6.19
CA ASP A 22 -14.90 15.23 6.43
C ASP A 22 -14.37 16.57 5.87
N ASN A 23 -13.05 16.78 5.91
CA ASN A 23 -12.40 17.94 5.31
C ASN A 23 -12.48 17.91 3.78
N ILE A 24 -12.28 16.72 3.19
CA ILE A 24 -12.36 16.51 1.74
C ILE A 24 -13.80 16.72 1.26
N GLU A 25 -14.79 16.16 1.94
CA GLU A 25 -16.21 16.35 1.61
C GLU A 25 -16.63 17.81 1.68
N LYS A 26 -16.20 18.54 2.71
CA LYS A 26 -16.43 19.99 2.84
C LYS A 26 -15.77 20.81 1.72
N ALA A 27 -14.70 20.31 1.15
CA ALA A 27 -13.99 20.90 0.02
C ALA A 27 -14.49 20.39 -1.35
N ASN A 28 -15.74 19.94 -1.45
CA ASN A 28 -16.35 19.37 -2.67
C ASN A 28 -15.53 18.19 -3.24
N ASP A 29 -15.17 17.26 -2.39
CA ASP A 29 -14.31 16.10 -2.71
C ASP A 29 -12.89 16.45 -3.19
N SER A 30 -12.44 17.69 -2.96
CA SER A 30 -11.09 18.12 -3.30
C SER A 30 -10.10 17.87 -2.15
N ILE A 31 -8.91 17.37 -2.49
CA ILE A 31 -7.77 17.26 -1.57
C ILE A 31 -6.84 18.49 -1.62
N THR A 32 -7.19 19.50 -2.42
CA THR A 32 -6.39 20.73 -2.56
C THR A 32 -6.01 21.37 -1.23
N PRO A 33 -6.91 21.46 -0.23
CA PRO A 33 -6.53 22.03 1.07
C PRO A 33 -5.42 21.26 1.78
N PHE A 34 -5.36 19.93 1.60
CA PHE A 34 -4.24 19.12 2.10
C PHE A 34 -2.97 19.34 1.28
N LEU A 35 -3.05 19.39 -0.03
CA LEU A 35 -1.89 19.60 -0.91
C LEU A 35 -1.25 20.98 -0.72
N GLU A 36 -2.05 21.99 -0.37
CA GLU A 36 -1.60 23.35 -0.12
C GLU A 36 -1.19 23.57 1.34
N SER A 37 -1.54 22.67 2.25
CA SER A 37 -1.08 22.71 3.63
C SER A 37 0.42 22.46 3.68
N GLY A 38 1.15 23.22 4.46
CA GLY A 38 2.60 23.10 4.58
C GLY A 38 3.06 21.74 5.13
N GLU A 39 4.28 21.71 5.59
CA GLU A 39 4.84 20.57 6.33
C GLU A 39 4.06 20.29 7.62
N ASN A 40 4.28 19.14 8.23
CA ASN A 40 3.59 18.68 9.44
C ASN A 40 2.08 18.47 9.27
N THR A 41 1.70 17.82 8.18
CA THR A 41 0.30 17.46 7.93
C THR A 41 0.13 15.95 7.81
N ILE A 42 -1.02 15.45 8.28
CA ILE A 42 -1.41 14.06 8.12
C ILE A 42 -2.80 13.98 7.51
N LEU A 43 -2.99 13.07 6.57
CA LEU A 43 -4.26 12.76 5.93
C LEU A 43 -4.73 11.37 6.36
N ILE A 44 -5.86 11.28 7.05
CA ILE A 44 -6.45 10.03 7.55
C ILE A 44 -7.66 9.67 6.71
N LEU A 45 -7.55 8.60 5.94
CA LEU A 45 -8.55 8.16 4.96
C LEU A 45 -9.08 6.74 5.28
N PRO A 46 -10.18 6.60 5.99
CA PRO A 46 -10.78 5.30 6.21
C PRO A 46 -11.50 4.81 4.94
N ASN A 47 -11.12 3.63 4.46
CA ASN A 47 -11.76 2.95 3.32
C ASN A 47 -11.85 3.77 2.02
N ARG A 48 -11.01 4.78 1.83
CA ARG A 48 -11.00 5.60 0.63
C ARG A 48 -9.75 5.30 -0.20
N PHE A 49 -9.88 4.36 -1.11
CA PHE A 49 -8.80 3.90 -2.00
C PHE A 49 -8.84 4.53 -3.39
N TYR A 50 -9.87 5.33 -3.70
CA TYR A 50 -10.13 5.92 -5.02
C TYR A 50 -10.16 7.45 -4.98
N GLY A 51 -9.87 8.07 -6.13
CA GLY A 51 -10.09 9.50 -6.34
C GLY A 51 -9.15 10.43 -5.57
N ILE A 52 -8.00 9.92 -5.12
CA ILE A 52 -6.96 10.70 -4.44
C ILE A 52 -5.69 10.61 -5.25
N ASP A 53 -5.07 11.73 -5.49
CA ASP A 53 -3.78 11.87 -6.15
C ASP A 53 -2.83 12.66 -5.26
N LEU A 54 -1.73 12.03 -4.86
CA LEU A 54 -0.74 12.61 -3.97
C LEU A 54 0.60 12.70 -4.74
N PRO A 55 0.79 13.76 -5.53
CA PRO A 55 1.94 13.84 -6.41
C PRO A 55 3.24 14.09 -5.64
N GLU A 56 4.29 13.42 -6.07
CA GLU A 56 5.70 13.67 -5.74
C GLU A 56 5.98 13.86 -4.22
N ASP A 57 6.38 15.07 -3.84
CA ASP A 57 6.77 15.44 -2.49
C ASP A 57 5.62 15.52 -1.48
N LYS A 58 4.36 15.43 -1.94
CA LYS A 58 3.17 15.57 -1.08
C LYS A 58 2.87 14.34 -0.24
N CYS A 59 3.45 13.19 -0.57
CA CYS A 59 3.30 11.98 0.22
C CYS A 59 4.55 11.11 0.10
N ARG A 60 5.39 11.12 1.11
CA ARG A 60 6.59 10.27 1.19
C ARG A 60 6.41 9.07 2.10
N ARG A 61 5.38 9.07 2.93
CA ARG A 61 5.09 7.98 3.88
C ARG A 61 3.62 7.61 3.85
N ILE A 62 3.35 6.33 3.67
CA ILE A 62 2.00 5.75 3.79
C ILE A 62 1.99 4.81 4.99
N ILE A 63 1.00 4.97 5.85
CA ILE A 63 0.74 4.04 6.94
C ILE A 63 -0.53 3.27 6.59
N MET A 64 -0.40 1.96 6.38
CA MET A 64 -1.53 1.07 6.20
C MET A 64 -1.87 0.41 7.53
N TYR A 65 -3.07 0.68 8.02
CA TYR A 65 -3.59 0.13 9.26
C TYR A 65 -4.87 -0.66 8.99
N ASN A 66 -4.89 -1.91 9.39
CA ASN A 66 -5.90 -2.93 9.11
C ASN A 66 -5.94 -3.42 7.66
N LEU A 67 -6.34 -4.67 7.51
CA LEU A 67 -6.60 -5.28 6.22
C LEU A 67 -7.85 -4.63 5.58
N PRO A 68 -7.80 -4.18 4.31
CA PRO A 68 -8.92 -3.50 3.64
C PRO A 68 -10.01 -4.49 3.20
N LEU A 69 -10.68 -5.14 4.15
CA LEU A 69 -11.60 -6.25 3.91
C LEU A 69 -12.84 -5.86 3.10
N TYR A 70 -13.57 -4.86 3.58
CA TYR A 70 -14.83 -4.42 2.95
C TYR A 70 -15.05 -2.92 3.13
N SER A 71 -15.64 -2.28 2.13
CA SER A 71 -15.93 -0.84 2.14
C SER A 71 -17.38 -0.53 2.57
N ASN A 72 -18.28 -1.51 2.53
CA ASN A 72 -19.68 -1.33 2.85
C ASN A 72 -20.34 -2.60 3.43
N LEU A 73 -21.56 -2.45 3.94
CA LEU A 73 -22.33 -3.52 4.56
C LEU A 73 -22.68 -4.65 3.59
N GLN A 74 -22.87 -4.37 2.31
CA GLN A 74 -23.17 -5.35 1.28
C GLN A 74 -21.96 -6.27 1.05
N GLU A 75 -20.77 -5.72 0.92
CA GLU A 75 -19.54 -6.52 0.82
C GLU A 75 -19.32 -7.37 2.07
N LYS A 76 -19.57 -6.80 3.26
CA LYS A 76 -19.51 -7.54 4.53
C LYS A 76 -20.48 -8.71 4.56
N PHE A 77 -21.69 -8.51 4.06
CA PHE A 77 -22.68 -9.60 3.95
C PHE A 77 -22.22 -10.68 2.97
N PHE A 78 -21.76 -10.32 1.78
CA PHE A 78 -21.26 -11.28 0.80
C PHE A 78 -20.06 -12.06 1.31
N TRP A 79 -19.15 -11.41 2.04
CA TRP A 79 -18.03 -12.08 2.68
C TRP A 79 -18.49 -13.15 3.67
N ASN A 80 -19.37 -12.77 4.59
CA ASN A 80 -19.78 -13.63 5.71
C ASN A 80 -20.79 -14.72 5.29
N ALA A 81 -21.69 -14.42 4.36
CA ALA A 81 -22.82 -15.30 4.03
C ALA A 81 -22.57 -16.20 2.83
N LEU A 82 -21.80 -15.77 1.84
CA LEU A 82 -21.64 -16.49 0.56
C LEU A 82 -20.26 -17.13 0.37
N GLY A 83 -19.33 -16.95 1.30
CA GLY A 83 -18.01 -17.58 1.26
C GLY A 83 -17.21 -17.28 -0.03
N ALA A 84 -17.47 -16.15 -0.71
CA ALA A 84 -16.87 -15.78 -1.99
C ALA A 84 -15.38 -15.39 -1.87
N ASN A 85 -14.59 -16.24 -1.22
CA ASN A 85 -13.23 -15.97 -0.77
C ASN A 85 -12.26 -15.57 -1.89
N SER A 86 -12.33 -16.15 -3.09
CA SER A 86 -11.40 -15.84 -4.17
C SER A 86 -11.59 -14.41 -4.70
N ARG A 87 -12.83 -14.01 -5.01
CA ARG A 87 -13.14 -12.66 -5.48
C ARG A 87 -12.81 -11.57 -4.47
N PHE A 88 -12.91 -11.89 -3.17
CA PHE A 88 -12.55 -10.95 -2.12
C PHE A 88 -11.04 -10.81 -1.96
N LYS A 89 -10.27 -11.89 -2.15
CA LYS A 89 -8.80 -11.81 -2.19
C LYS A 89 -8.32 -10.85 -3.27
N GLU A 90 -8.84 -10.98 -4.49
CA GLU A 90 -8.55 -10.06 -5.58
C GLU A 90 -8.91 -8.60 -5.23
N LYS A 91 -10.07 -8.37 -4.64
CA LYS A 91 -10.47 -7.01 -4.20
C LYS A 91 -9.56 -6.43 -3.14
N ILE A 92 -9.12 -7.23 -2.17
CA ILE A 92 -8.14 -6.81 -1.16
C ILE A 92 -6.82 -6.43 -1.83
N GLY A 93 -6.31 -7.28 -2.73
CA GLY A 93 -5.10 -7.01 -3.50
C GLY A 93 -5.21 -5.70 -4.30
N ILE A 94 -6.30 -5.50 -5.03
CA ILE A 94 -6.56 -4.26 -5.78
C ILE A 94 -6.54 -3.04 -4.84
N ARG A 95 -7.16 -3.10 -3.67
CA ARG A 95 -7.17 -1.99 -2.71
C ARG A 95 -5.77 -1.67 -2.16
N ILE A 96 -4.98 -2.71 -1.88
CA ILE A 96 -3.60 -2.55 -1.45
C ILE A 96 -2.79 -1.86 -2.57
N VAL A 97 -2.85 -2.37 -3.79
CA VAL A 97 -2.17 -1.78 -4.95
C VAL A 97 -2.57 -0.33 -5.17
N GLN A 98 -3.86 -0.02 -5.03
CA GLN A 98 -4.36 1.34 -5.18
C GLN A 98 -3.89 2.27 -4.07
N ALA A 99 -3.83 1.79 -2.82
CA ALA A 99 -3.31 2.57 -1.70
C ALA A 99 -1.82 2.88 -1.89
N VAL A 100 -1.02 1.87 -2.22
CA VAL A 100 0.42 1.98 -2.48
C VAL A 100 0.70 2.91 -3.66
N GLY A 101 0.00 2.73 -4.77
CA GLY A 101 0.19 3.51 -6.00
C GLY A 101 -0.25 4.97 -5.91
N ARG A 102 -0.69 5.47 -4.74
CA ARG A 102 -1.06 6.89 -4.59
C ARG A 102 0.11 7.84 -4.53
N CYS A 103 1.23 7.39 -4.01
CA CYS A 103 2.43 8.21 -3.79
C CYS A 103 3.58 7.86 -4.72
N THR A 104 3.42 6.89 -5.63
CA THR A 104 4.47 6.45 -6.58
C THR A 104 3.90 6.38 -7.99
N ARG A 105 3.93 7.48 -8.73
CA ARG A 105 3.37 7.56 -10.10
C ARG A 105 4.40 7.74 -11.19
N LYS A 106 5.52 8.37 -10.92
CA LYS A 106 6.60 8.60 -11.87
C LYS A 106 7.75 7.64 -11.59
N LYS A 107 8.55 7.35 -12.61
CA LYS A 107 9.71 6.45 -12.52
C LYS A 107 10.71 6.84 -11.40
N ASN A 108 10.79 8.11 -11.05
CA ASN A 108 11.70 8.63 -10.03
C ASN A 108 10.97 8.97 -8.71
N ASP A 109 9.68 8.65 -8.63
CA ASP A 109 8.90 8.89 -7.43
C ASP A 109 9.09 7.74 -6.43
N PHE A 110 9.02 8.05 -5.13
CA PHE A 110 9.22 7.08 -4.08
C PHE A 110 8.38 7.40 -2.86
N ALA A 111 7.99 6.38 -2.14
CA ALA A 111 7.34 6.49 -0.83
C ALA A 111 7.66 5.27 0.03
N SER A 112 7.75 5.47 1.34
CA SER A 112 7.87 4.40 2.31
C SER A 112 6.49 3.93 2.75
N ILE A 113 6.26 2.61 2.77
CA ILE A 113 4.98 2.02 3.16
C ILE A 113 5.18 1.26 4.46
N LEU A 114 4.51 1.72 5.51
CA LEU A 114 4.54 1.14 6.84
C LEU A 114 3.27 0.32 7.08
N LEU A 115 3.44 -0.95 7.43
CA LEU A 115 2.36 -1.89 7.67
C LEU A 115 2.16 -2.09 9.18
N PHE A 116 1.01 -1.69 9.72
CA PHE A 116 0.73 -1.72 11.16
C PHE A 116 -0.53 -2.54 11.49
N ASP A 117 -0.53 -3.79 11.09
CA ASP A 117 -1.61 -4.72 11.48
C ASP A 117 -1.21 -6.17 11.26
N LYS A 118 -1.48 -7.02 12.23
CA LYS A 118 -1.12 -8.45 12.16
C LYS A 118 -1.87 -9.19 11.06
N GLU A 119 -3.14 -8.86 10.82
CA GLU A 119 -3.96 -9.52 9.80
C GLU A 119 -3.51 -9.08 8.41
N LEU A 120 -3.18 -7.78 8.23
CA LEU A 120 -2.63 -7.27 6.99
C LEU A 120 -1.27 -7.92 6.66
N ILE A 121 -0.37 -7.97 7.63
CA ILE A 121 0.95 -8.60 7.46
C ILE A 121 0.80 -10.08 7.14
N ALA A 122 0.00 -10.83 7.90
CA ALA A 122 -0.24 -12.24 7.66
C ALA A 122 -0.87 -12.50 6.28
N TRP A 123 -1.77 -11.63 5.83
CA TRP A 123 -2.38 -11.72 4.51
C TRP A 123 -1.34 -11.53 3.39
N LEU A 124 -0.44 -10.56 3.53
CA LEU A 124 0.63 -10.28 2.57
C LEU A 124 1.72 -11.35 2.57
N GLN A 125 1.94 -12.03 3.70
CA GLN A 125 2.91 -13.14 3.81
C GLN A 125 2.36 -14.48 3.30
N ASP A 126 1.04 -14.63 3.16
CA ASP A 126 0.46 -15.84 2.52
C ASP A 126 0.70 -15.77 1.01
N ILE A 127 1.53 -16.69 0.48
CA ILE A 127 1.91 -16.75 -0.92
C ILE A 127 0.70 -16.78 -1.88
N ARG A 128 -0.39 -17.46 -1.48
CA ARG A 128 -1.63 -17.54 -2.25
C ARG A 128 -2.33 -16.18 -2.43
N ASN A 129 -1.97 -15.20 -1.62
CA ASN A 129 -2.49 -13.84 -1.71
C ASN A 129 -1.46 -12.93 -2.39
N SER A 130 -0.18 -13.03 -2.01
CA SER A 130 0.88 -12.19 -2.57
C SER A 130 1.10 -12.43 -4.07
N GLU A 131 0.93 -13.67 -4.56
CA GLU A 131 0.98 -13.99 -5.99
C GLU A 131 -0.09 -13.28 -6.84
N THR A 132 -1.16 -12.78 -6.22
CA THR A 132 -2.19 -11.98 -6.92
C THR A 132 -1.79 -10.50 -7.09
N LEU A 133 -0.71 -10.08 -6.49
CA LEU A 133 -0.21 -8.71 -6.55
C LEU A 133 0.72 -8.51 -7.76
N PRO A 134 0.90 -7.28 -8.25
CA PRO A 134 1.89 -7.00 -9.29
C PRO A 134 3.31 -7.44 -8.89
N SER A 135 4.09 -7.93 -9.84
CA SER A 135 5.44 -8.46 -9.62
C SER A 135 6.36 -7.50 -8.86
N GLN A 136 6.28 -6.20 -9.16
CA GLN A 136 7.02 -5.19 -8.41
C GLN A 136 6.71 -5.25 -6.92
N LEU A 137 5.42 -5.27 -6.55
CA LEU A 137 5.01 -5.28 -5.15
C LEU A 137 5.37 -6.60 -4.46
N GLN A 138 5.37 -7.72 -5.20
CA GLN A 138 5.85 -9.00 -4.68
C GLN A 138 7.33 -8.93 -4.29
N ILE A 139 8.17 -8.35 -5.15
CA ILE A 139 9.61 -8.16 -4.88
C ILE A 139 9.82 -7.22 -3.69
N GLU A 140 9.08 -6.11 -3.63
CA GLU A 140 9.14 -5.18 -2.50
C GLU A 140 8.75 -5.86 -1.17
N LEU A 141 7.77 -6.78 -1.19
CA LEU A 141 7.38 -7.58 -0.03
C LEU A 141 8.45 -8.60 0.37
N GLU A 142 9.13 -9.24 -0.59
CA GLU A 142 10.25 -10.14 -0.29
C GLU A 142 11.40 -9.40 0.40
N ILE A 143 11.74 -8.19 -0.09
CA ILE A 143 12.74 -7.32 0.54
C ILE A 143 12.31 -6.93 1.96
N ALA A 144 11.06 -6.53 2.13
CA ALA A 144 10.51 -6.15 3.44
C ALA A 144 10.53 -7.32 4.43
N ASN A 145 10.18 -8.54 3.98
CA ASN A 145 10.22 -9.75 4.81
C ASN A 145 11.64 -10.14 5.23
N SER A 146 12.63 -9.85 4.39
CA SER A 146 14.06 -10.10 4.70
C SER A 146 14.60 -9.11 5.76
N ASN A 147 13.95 -7.96 5.92
CA ASN A 147 14.40 -6.84 6.74
C ASN A 147 13.39 -6.48 7.85
N ILE A 148 12.75 -7.47 8.46
CA ILE A 148 11.81 -7.22 9.56
C ILE A 148 12.53 -6.56 10.73
N LEU A 149 12.18 -5.33 11.02
CA LEU A 149 12.72 -4.56 12.12
C LEU A 149 11.80 -4.65 13.35
N THR A 150 12.39 -4.99 14.48
CA THR A 150 11.71 -5.02 15.78
C THR A 150 12.00 -3.79 16.62
N ASP A 151 12.98 -2.98 16.20
CA ASP A 151 13.45 -1.78 16.90
C ASP A 151 12.99 -0.52 16.16
N SER A 152 12.23 0.33 16.84
CA SER A 152 11.71 1.58 16.29
C SER A 152 12.80 2.57 15.88
N ASN A 153 13.94 2.60 16.58
CA ASN A 153 15.04 3.50 16.23
C ASN A 153 15.69 3.08 14.93
N LYS A 154 15.92 1.76 14.75
CA LYS A 154 16.42 1.22 13.47
C LYS A 154 15.46 1.47 12.32
N LEU A 155 14.15 1.37 12.56
CA LEU A 155 13.15 1.70 11.57
C LEU A 155 13.26 3.17 11.14
N LEU A 156 13.37 4.09 12.08
CA LEU A 156 13.53 5.52 11.78
C LEU A 156 14.84 5.82 11.03
N GLU A 157 15.95 5.18 11.41
CA GLU A 157 17.22 5.29 10.70
C GLU A 157 17.09 4.82 9.26
N GLN A 158 16.46 3.67 9.00
CA GLN A 158 16.25 3.17 7.65
C GLN A 158 15.32 4.05 6.82
N LEU A 159 14.23 4.56 7.41
CA LEU A 159 13.34 5.49 6.72
C LEU A 159 14.08 6.77 6.32
N ASN A 160 14.87 7.34 7.23
CA ASN A 160 15.64 8.53 6.95
C ASN A 160 16.74 8.30 5.90
N ALA A 161 17.41 7.15 5.94
CA ALA A 161 18.38 6.76 4.92
C ALA A 161 17.71 6.62 3.56
N PHE A 162 16.59 5.90 3.46
CA PHE A 162 15.84 5.72 2.22
C PHE A 162 15.35 7.04 1.64
N GLU A 163 14.88 7.98 2.46
CA GLU A 163 14.38 9.28 2.00
C GLU A 163 15.50 10.23 1.54
N ASN A 164 16.66 10.18 2.17
CA ASN A 164 17.75 11.12 1.93
C ASN A 164 18.85 10.60 0.98
N GLU A 165 19.04 9.28 0.90
CA GLU A 165 20.10 8.67 0.10
C GLU A 165 19.59 8.24 -1.29
N THR A 166 19.94 9.05 -2.30
CA THR A 166 19.56 8.76 -3.69
C THR A 166 20.20 7.47 -4.22
N GLU A 167 21.43 7.18 -3.82
CA GLU A 167 22.17 5.99 -4.26
C GLU A 167 21.51 4.70 -3.78
N SER A 168 21.10 4.63 -2.50
CA SER A 168 20.38 3.47 -1.94
C SER A 168 19.05 3.22 -2.67
N ARG A 169 18.34 4.28 -3.05
CA ARG A 169 17.11 4.16 -3.86
C ARG A 169 17.37 3.68 -5.28
N GLN A 170 18.46 4.14 -5.89
CA GLN A 170 18.83 3.69 -7.24
C GLN A 170 19.17 2.20 -7.24
N GLN A 171 19.98 1.73 -6.30
CA GLN A 171 20.31 0.30 -6.14
C GLN A 171 19.07 -0.56 -5.93
N LEU A 172 18.12 -0.09 -5.10
CA LEU A 172 16.85 -0.78 -4.89
C LEU A 172 16.03 -0.86 -6.18
N ASN A 173 15.91 0.24 -6.92
CA ASN A 173 15.17 0.28 -8.18
C ASN A 173 15.81 -0.60 -9.27
N GLU A 174 17.13 -0.66 -9.33
CA GLU A 174 17.86 -1.57 -10.22
C GLU A 174 17.58 -3.03 -9.85
N TYR A 175 17.68 -3.37 -8.57
CA TYR A 175 17.37 -4.71 -8.08
C TYR A 175 15.92 -5.11 -8.42
N ILE A 176 14.94 -4.24 -8.16
CA ILE A 176 13.53 -4.49 -8.49
C ILE A 176 13.37 -4.69 -10.00
N SER A 177 13.99 -3.83 -10.84
CA SER A 177 13.87 -3.90 -12.28
C SER A 177 14.42 -5.21 -12.85
N GLU A 178 15.58 -5.65 -12.38
CA GLU A 178 16.21 -6.92 -12.78
C GLU A 178 15.35 -8.14 -12.39
N ASN A 179 14.73 -8.09 -11.21
CA ASN A 179 13.90 -9.19 -10.74
C ASN A 179 12.51 -9.22 -11.37
N ILE A 180 11.92 -8.08 -11.75
CA ILE A 180 10.65 -8.04 -12.49
C ILE A 180 10.73 -8.84 -13.79
N GLU A 181 11.82 -8.73 -14.55
CA GLU A 181 12.00 -9.52 -15.78
C GLU A 181 11.98 -11.03 -15.52
N THR A 182 12.54 -11.45 -14.40
CA THR A 182 12.55 -12.86 -14.00
C THR A 182 11.16 -13.35 -13.60
N PHE A 183 10.39 -12.55 -12.89
CA PHE A 183 8.99 -12.87 -12.54
C PHE A 183 8.11 -12.95 -13.79
N THR A 184 8.22 -12.01 -14.70
CA THR A 184 7.45 -11.99 -15.96
C THR A 184 7.72 -13.22 -16.82
N ARG A 185 8.97 -13.68 -16.89
CA ARG A 185 9.31 -14.90 -17.62
C ARG A 185 8.66 -16.15 -17.02
N LYS A 186 8.62 -16.26 -15.68
CA LYS A 186 7.93 -17.38 -15.01
C LYS A 186 6.44 -17.39 -15.30
N ASP A 187 5.80 -16.25 -15.29
CA ASP A 187 4.36 -16.11 -15.61
C ASP A 187 4.08 -16.52 -17.06
N ASP A 188 4.92 -16.14 -18.01
CA ASP A 188 4.81 -16.51 -19.42
C ASP A 188 5.01 -18.03 -19.63
N GLU A 189 5.97 -18.65 -18.95
CA GLU A 189 6.18 -20.09 -18.96
C GLU A 189 4.96 -20.85 -18.40
N ILE A 190 4.40 -20.42 -17.28
CA ILE A 190 3.21 -21.02 -16.68
C ILE A 190 2.00 -20.88 -17.61
N ASN A 191 1.79 -19.70 -18.19
CA ASN A 191 0.68 -19.47 -19.13
C ASN A 191 0.82 -20.33 -20.39
N THR A 192 2.04 -20.53 -20.87
CA THR A 192 2.32 -21.42 -22.02
C THR A 192 1.98 -22.87 -21.67
N ILE A 193 2.38 -23.37 -20.50
CA ILE A 193 2.04 -24.73 -20.05
C ILE A 193 0.53 -24.91 -19.90
N LEU A 194 -0.17 -23.92 -19.30
CA LEU A 194 -1.63 -23.97 -19.16
C LEU A 194 -2.34 -23.98 -20.51
N ALA A 195 -1.88 -23.20 -21.49
CA ALA A 195 -2.43 -23.18 -22.83
C ALA A 195 -2.22 -24.53 -23.56
N GLU A 196 -1.05 -25.16 -23.38
CA GLU A 196 -0.76 -26.48 -23.92
C GLU A 196 -1.61 -27.58 -23.28
N CYS A 197 -1.90 -27.48 -21.97
CA CYS A 197 -2.79 -28.41 -21.28
C CYS A 197 -4.24 -28.27 -21.78
N ALA A 198 -4.74 -27.06 -21.94
CA ALA A 198 -6.08 -26.78 -22.43
C ALA A 198 -6.30 -27.18 -23.89
N SER A 199 -5.23 -27.25 -24.70
CA SER A 199 -5.33 -27.69 -26.12
C SER A 199 -5.34 -29.21 -26.30
N LYS A 200 -5.14 -29.99 -25.22
CA LYS A 200 -5.13 -31.46 -25.26
C LYS A 200 -6.41 -32.10 -24.73
N GLU A 201 -7.38 -31.30 -24.28
CA GLU A 201 -8.77 -31.72 -23.99
C GLU A 201 -9.69 -31.47 -25.18
#